data_b10d626e98042142105964f68166ff06
#
_entry.id   b10d626e98042142105964f68166ff06
#
_cell.length_a   1.000
_cell.length_b   1.000
_cell.length_c   1.000
_cell.angle_alpha   90.00
_cell.angle_beta   90.00
_cell.angle_gamma   90.00
#
_symmetry.space_group_name_H-M   'P 1'
#
loop_
_entity.id
_entity.type
_entity.pdbx_description
1 polymer ?
#
loop_
_entity_poly.entity_id
_entity_poly.type
_entity_poly.pdbx_seq_one_letter_code
_entity_poly.pdbx_strand_id
1 'polypeptide(L)'
;CSSVLVLALVLLCCGLGYVYQGPPFRLGYRGLGEPLCWLAFGPCATAAALLVLEPQGANAIPWGTAWMLGAGPAVATSLVLFCSHFHQVSEDSAHGKRSPVVRLGTARAAALIPWLVALTLALEWLPMWWRDWPLTVLLSGLGLPAGLALIRLMQRCHDQPDRISGSKFLALRFQAWNGLGLALGLALGRL
;
A
#
# COMPACT_ATOMS: atom_id res chain seq x y z
N CYS A 1 -23.48 -17.11 -5.42
CA CYS A 1 -22.70 -16.25 -6.33
C CYS A 1 -21.51 -15.56 -5.65
N SER A 2 -21.65 -15.08 -4.41
CA SER A 2 -20.53 -14.42 -3.69
C SER A 2 -19.32 -15.32 -3.50
N SER A 3 -19.50 -16.59 -3.18
CA SER A 3 -18.41 -17.56 -2.99
C SER A 3 -17.54 -17.76 -4.24
N VAL A 4 -18.16 -17.75 -5.43
CA VAL A 4 -17.42 -17.88 -6.70
C VAL A 4 -16.59 -16.64 -6.97
N LEU A 5 -17.11 -15.44 -6.68
CA LEU A 5 -16.35 -14.19 -6.84
C LEU A 5 -15.20 -14.08 -5.83
N VAL A 6 -15.40 -14.50 -4.59
CA VAL A 6 -14.32 -14.58 -3.60
C VAL A 6 -13.23 -15.52 -4.08
N LEU A 7 -13.60 -16.73 -4.55
CA LEU A 7 -12.64 -17.67 -5.11
C LEU A 7 -11.88 -17.07 -6.30
N ALA A 8 -12.58 -16.40 -7.21
CA ALA A 8 -11.97 -15.73 -8.37
C ALA A 8 -10.96 -14.66 -7.94
N LEU A 9 -11.29 -13.84 -6.92
CA LEU A 9 -10.38 -12.84 -6.38
C LEU A 9 -9.16 -13.47 -5.69
N VAL A 10 -9.36 -14.56 -4.93
CA VAL A 10 -8.25 -15.31 -4.32
C VAL A 10 -7.33 -15.86 -5.40
N LEU A 11 -7.89 -16.50 -6.45
CA LEU A 11 -7.10 -17.02 -7.58
C LEU A 11 -6.38 -15.90 -8.32
N LEU A 12 -7.02 -14.73 -8.51
CA LEU A 12 -6.37 -13.56 -9.07
C LEU A 12 -5.18 -13.12 -8.21
N CYS A 13 -5.35 -13.01 -6.89
CA CYS A 13 -4.25 -12.64 -5.98
C CYS A 13 -3.12 -13.67 -6.00
N CYS A 14 -3.43 -14.98 -6.04
CA CYS A 14 -2.43 -16.02 -6.21
C CYS A 14 -1.70 -15.87 -7.56
N GLY A 15 -2.42 -15.59 -8.64
CA GLY A 15 -1.87 -15.28 -9.96
C GLY A 15 -0.94 -14.07 -9.93
N LEU A 16 -1.35 -12.97 -9.27
CA LEU A 16 -0.51 -11.78 -9.07
C LEU A 16 0.77 -12.13 -8.30
N GLY A 17 0.67 -12.94 -7.25
CA GLY A 17 1.83 -13.44 -6.49
C GLY A 17 2.77 -14.29 -7.37
N TYR A 18 2.21 -15.15 -8.22
CA TYR A 18 3.01 -15.93 -9.15
C TYR A 18 3.73 -15.04 -10.17
N VAL A 19 3.04 -14.14 -10.86
CA VAL A 19 3.67 -13.26 -11.87
C VAL A 19 4.66 -12.27 -11.25
N TYR A 20 4.56 -12.00 -9.94
CA TYR A 20 5.51 -11.16 -9.23
C TYR A 20 6.91 -11.76 -9.22
N GLN A 21 7.05 -13.06 -8.90
CA GLN A 21 8.35 -13.75 -8.81
C GLN A 21 8.56 -14.84 -9.86
N GLY A 22 7.47 -15.44 -10.36
CA GLY A 22 7.49 -16.63 -11.21
C GLY A 22 7.87 -16.36 -12.65
N PRO A 23 8.61 -17.30 -13.30
CA PRO A 23 8.89 -17.25 -14.72
C PRO A 23 7.59 -17.48 -15.53
N PRO A 24 7.47 -16.94 -16.73
CA PRO A 24 8.45 -16.09 -17.45
C PRO A 24 8.33 -14.61 -17.07
N PHE A 25 7.35 -14.21 -16.25
CA PHE A 25 6.96 -12.82 -16.05
C PHE A 25 7.94 -12.06 -15.14
N ARG A 26 8.17 -12.53 -13.93
CA ARG A 26 9.07 -11.92 -12.93
C ARG A 26 8.90 -10.41 -12.82
N LEU A 27 7.66 -9.93 -12.67
CA LEU A 27 7.35 -8.50 -12.72
C LEU A 27 8.00 -7.70 -11.57
N GLY A 28 8.23 -8.32 -10.41
CA GLY A 28 9.02 -7.74 -9.33
C GLY A 28 10.45 -7.43 -9.75
N TYR A 29 11.05 -8.27 -10.60
CA TYR A 29 12.37 -8.02 -11.19
C TYR A 29 12.38 -6.89 -12.22
N ARG A 30 11.23 -6.58 -12.78
CA ARG A 30 11.04 -5.51 -13.76
C ARG A 30 10.62 -4.18 -13.14
N GLY A 31 10.60 -4.07 -11.80
CA GLY A 31 10.21 -2.86 -11.07
C GLY A 31 8.71 -2.58 -11.08
N LEU A 32 7.88 -3.62 -11.26
CA LEU A 32 6.43 -3.55 -11.18
C LEU A 32 5.89 -4.17 -9.89
N GLY A 33 6.76 -4.33 -8.88
CA GLY A 33 6.39 -4.91 -7.60
C GLY A 33 5.39 -4.07 -6.82
N GLU A 34 5.59 -2.76 -6.76
CA GLU A 34 4.73 -1.83 -6.04
C GLU A 34 3.32 -1.72 -6.64
N PRO A 35 3.13 -1.58 -7.97
CA PRO A 35 1.79 -1.64 -8.55
C PRO A 35 1.06 -2.96 -8.31
N LEU A 36 1.76 -4.09 -8.37
CA LEU A 36 1.16 -5.40 -8.06
C LEU A 36 0.76 -5.51 -6.58
N CYS A 37 1.64 -5.03 -5.68
CA CYS A 37 1.37 -4.96 -4.25
C CYS A 37 0.14 -4.09 -3.99
N TRP A 38 0.07 -2.89 -4.59
CA TRP A 38 -1.05 -1.99 -4.48
C TRP A 38 -2.36 -2.65 -4.91
N LEU A 39 -2.38 -3.31 -6.06
CA LEU A 39 -3.58 -3.98 -6.59
C LEU A 39 -4.04 -5.13 -5.68
N ALA A 40 -3.11 -6.00 -5.27
CA ALA A 40 -3.42 -7.19 -4.47
C ALA A 40 -3.88 -6.84 -3.05
N PHE A 41 -3.12 -5.99 -2.34
CA PHE A 41 -3.37 -5.66 -0.93
C PHE A 41 -4.33 -4.50 -0.71
N GLY A 42 -4.71 -3.78 -1.75
CA GLY A 42 -5.73 -2.74 -1.71
C GLY A 42 -7.04 -3.20 -2.32
N PRO A 43 -7.31 -2.83 -3.57
CA PRO A 43 -8.61 -3.08 -4.19
C PRO A 43 -9.07 -4.53 -4.13
N CYS A 44 -8.20 -5.50 -4.46
CA CYS A 44 -8.59 -6.91 -4.45
C CYS A 44 -8.89 -7.41 -3.03
N ALA A 45 -8.04 -7.09 -2.05
CA ALA A 45 -8.25 -7.51 -0.67
C ALA A 45 -9.51 -6.88 -0.08
N THR A 46 -9.74 -5.57 -0.32
CA THR A 46 -10.95 -4.87 0.15
C THR A 46 -12.22 -5.44 -0.50
N ALA A 47 -12.18 -5.69 -1.81
CA ALA A 47 -13.29 -6.30 -2.54
C ALA A 47 -13.62 -7.71 -2.00
N ALA A 48 -12.59 -8.52 -1.74
CA ALA A 48 -12.76 -9.87 -1.17
C ALA A 48 -13.38 -9.80 0.23
N ALA A 49 -12.90 -8.89 1.09
CA ALA A 49 -13.44 -8.70 2.44
C ALA A 49 -14.92 -8.30 2.40
N LEU A 50 -15.29 -7.35 1.55
CA LEU A 50 -16.69 -6.92 1.40
C LEU A 50 -17.59 -8.03 0.86
N LEU A 51 -17.12 -8.83 -0.10
CA LEU A 51 -17.88 -9.98 -0.60
C LEU A 51 -18.16 -11.05 0.46
N VAL A 52 -17.25 -11.20 1.43
CA VAL A 52 -17.44 -12.13 2.55
C VAL A 52 -18.42 -11.57 3.58
N LEU A 53 -18.37 -10.25 3.81
CA LEU A 53 -19.14 -9.59 4.87
C LEU A 53 -20.55 -9.18 4.42
N GLU A 54 -20.82 -9.07 3.10
CA GLU A 54 -22.10 -8.59 2.57
C GLU A 54 -23.12 -9.74 2.45
N PRO A 55 -24.16 -9.77 3.31
CA PRO A 55 -25.16 -10.84 3.30
C PRO A 55 -26.00 -10.90 2.02
N GLN A 56 -26.21 -9.76 1.37
CA GLN A 56 -27.02 -9.64 0.14
C GLN A 56 -26.22 -10.00 -1.12
N GLY A 57 -24.93 -10.24 -0.97
CA GLY A 57 -24.04 -10.66 -2.05
C GLY A 57 -23.50 -9.51 -2.90
N ALA A 58 -22.85 -9.88 -3.99
CA ALA A 58 -22.05 -8.99 -4.82
C ALA A 58 -22.81 -7.78 -5.39
N ASN A 59 -24.11 -7.90 -5.62
CA ASN A 59 -24.93 -6.83 -6.21
C ASN A 59 -25.18 -5.67 -5.24
N ALA A 60 -25.06 -5.91 -3.93
CA ALA A 60 -25.24 -4.88 -2.92
C ALA A 60 -23.94 -4.10 -2.63
N ILE A 61 -22.80 -4.53 -3.17
CA ILE A 61 -21.50 -3.91 -2.91
C ILE A 61 -21.36 -2.65 -3.77
N PRO A 62 -21.10 -1.49 -3.16
CA PRO A 62 -20.73 -0.28 -3.88
C PRO A 62 -19.27 -0.36 -4.35
N TRP A 63 -19.02 -1.06 -5.45
CA TRP A 63 -17.68 -1.37 -5.95
C TRP A 63 -16.75 -0.16 -6.06
N GLY A 64 -17.26 0.98 -6.53
CA GLY A 64 -16.49 2.22 -6.59
C GLY A 64 -15.95 2.65 -5.21
N THR A 65 -16.79 2.57 -4.18
CA THR A 65 -16.40 2.87 -2.79
C THR A 65 -15.42 1.84 -2.26
N ALA A 66 -15.62 0.55 -2.58
CA ALA A 66 -14.72 -0.52 -2.19
C ALA A 66 -13.29 -0.30 -2.72
N TRP A 67 -13.17 0.07 -4.00
CA TRP A 67 -11.88 0.37 -4.62
C TRP A 67 -11.21 1.59 -3.99
N MET A 68 -11.98 2.66 -3.74
CA MET A 68 -11.47 3.87 -3.08
C MET A 68 -11.00 3.58 -1.66
N LEU A 69 -11.75 2.76 -0.90
CA LEU A 69 -11.40 2.39 0.47
C LEU A 69 -10.07 1.65 0.56
N GLY A 70 -9.79 0.77 -0.41
CA GLY A 70 -8.53 0.02 -0.46
C GLY A 70 -7.34 0.82 -0.99
N ALA A 71 -7.56 1.92 -1.73
CA ALA A 71 -6.52 2.59 -2.48
C ALA A 71 -5.43 3.24 -1.60
N GLY A 72 -5.82 3.99 -0.57
CA GLY A 72 -4.88 4.64 0.36
C GLY A 72 -4.06 3.64 1.17
N PRO A 73 -4.68 2.70 1.91
CA PRO A 73 -3.97 1.65 2.64
C PRO A 73 -3.03 0.82 1.77
N ALA A 74 -3.38 0.62 0.49
CA ALA A 74 -2.52 -0.08 -0.47
C ALA A 74 -1.24 0.69 -0.79
N VAL A 75 -1.30 2.03 -0.90
CA VAL A 75 -0.09 2.86 -1.06
C VAL A 75 0.79 2.75 0.16
N ALA A 76 0.23 2.78 1.38
CA ALA A 76 0.98 2.59 2.61
C ALA A 76 1.65 1.20 2.66
N THR A 77 0.96 0.14 2.21
CA THR A 77 1.53 -1.21 2.10
C THR A 77 2.65 -1.26 1.07
N SER A 78 2.46 -0.65 -0.10
CA SER A 78 3.49 -0.56 -1.13
C SER A 78 4.71 0.25 -0.68
N LEU A 79 4.52 1.24 0.21
CA LEU A 79 5.62 1.99 0.82
C LEU A 79 6.51 1.11 1.70
N VAL A 80 5.93 0.11 2.42
CA VAL A 80 6.73 -0.87 3.19
C VAL A 80 7.62 -1.68 2.26
N LEU A 81 7.06 -2.18 1.13
CA LEU A 81 7.82 -2.88 0.10
C LEU A 81 8.90 -1.98 -0.50
N PHE A 82 8.55 -0.75 -0.86
CA PHE A 82 9.48 0.24 -1.42
C PHE A 82 10.67 0.50 -0.50
N CYS A 83 10.43 0.69 0.80
CA CYS A 83 11.49 0.88 1.80
C CYS A 83 12.39 -0.35 1.93
N SER A 84 11.88 -1.57 1.72
CA SER A 84 12.70 -2.78 1.78
C SER A 84 13.75 -2.84 0.67
N HIS A 85 13.48 -2.29 -0.50
CA HIS A 85 14.42 -2.27 -1.63
C HIS A 85 15.68 -1.45 -1.37
N PHE A 86 15.65 -0.46 -0.47
CA PHE A 86 16.86 0.30 -0.12
C PHE A 86 17.94 -0.56 0.55
N HIS A 87 17.53 -1.61 1.25
CA HIS A 87 18.47 -2.56 1.89
C HIS A 87 19.03 -3.60 0.91
N GLN A 88 18.41 -3.76 -0.25
CA GLN A 88 18.70 -4.83 -1.21
C GLN A 88 19.29 -4.31 -2.52
N VAL A 89 19.72 -3.04 -2.60
CA VAL A 89 20.18 -2.42 -3.85
C VAL A 89 21.35 -3.20 -4.49
N SER A 90 22.34 -3.60 -3.68
CA SER A 90 23.51 -4.37 -4.17
C SER A 90 23.10 -5.78 -4.62
N GLU A 91 22.29 -6.47 -3.82
CA GLU A 91 21.80 -7.82 -4.13
C GLU A 91 20.86 -7.82 -5.33
N ASP A 92 19.89 -6.89 -5.35
CA ASP A 92 18.95 -6.73 -6.47
C ASP A 92 19.71 -6.49 -7.77
N SER A 93 20.72 -5.61 -7.76
CA SER A 93 21.55 -5.32 -8.93
C SER A 93 22.38 -6.52 -9.37
N ALA A 94 22.98 -7.26 -8.45
CA ALA A 94 23.77 -8.44 -8.73
C ALA A 94 22.93 -9.57 -9.37
N HIS A 95 21.66 -9.67 -9.03
CA HIS A 95 20.73 -10.68 -9.57
C HIS A 95 19.88 -10.16 -10.74
N GLY A 96 20.22 -9.00 -11.32
CA GLY A 96 19.52 -8.41 -12.46
C GLY A 96 18.10 -7.90 -12.14
N LYS A 97 17.74 -7.76 -10.85
CA LYS A 97 16.46 -7.19 -10.44
C LYS A 97 16.52 -5.68 -10.52
N ARG A 98 15.57 -5.10 -11.23
CA ARG A 98 15.48 -3.66 -11.49
C ARG A 98 14.36 -3.05 -10.65
N SER A 99 14.47 -3.15 -9.31
CA SER A 99 13.53 -2.48 -8.40
C SER A 99 13.53 -0.96 -8.66
N PRO A 100 12.47 -0.22 -8.26
CA PRO A 100 12.43 1.23 -8.44
C PRO A 100 13.65 1.93 -7.83
N VAL A 101 14.14 1.45 -6.69
CA VAL A 101 15.33 2.02 -6.03
C VAL A 101 16.59 1.79 -6.86
N VAL A 102 16.76 0.59 -7.46
CA VAL A 102 17.89 0.30 -8.37
C VAL A 102 17.83 1.18 -9.63
N ARG A 103 16.62 1.41 -10.17
CA ARG A 103 16.45 2.22 -11.39
C ARG A 103 16.69 3.72 -11.17
N LEU A 104 16.16 4.26 -10.08
CA LEU A 104 16.18 5.70 -9.80
C LEU A 104 17.45 6.13 -9.06
N GLY A 105 18.11 5.19 -8.39
CA GLY A 105 19.11 5.47 -7.38
C GLY A 105 18.46 5.86 -6.05
N THR A 106 19.20 5.67 -4.94
CA THR A 106 18.66 5.86 -3.59
C THR A 106 18.19 7.28 -3.31
N ALA A 107 18.89 8.30 -3.83
CA ALA A 107 18.52 9.71 -3.61
C ALA A 107 17.15 10.07 -4.21
N ARG A 108 16.93 9.74 -5.50
CA ARG A 108 15.66 10.03 -6.17
C ARG A 108 14.53 9.17 -5.60
N ALA A 109 14.82 7.92 -5.26
CA ALA A 109 13.86 7.05 -4.62
C ALA A 109 13.44 7.59 -3.24
N ALA A 110 14.38 8.08 -2.42
CA ALA A 110 14.08 8.70 -1.13
C ALA A 110 13.21 9.96 -1.27
N ALA A 111 13.41 10.73 -2.34
CA ALA A 111 12.59 11.90 -2.64
C ALA A 111 11.13 11.58 -2.99
N LEU A 112 10.80 10.33 -3.33
CA LEU A 112 9.42 9.89 -3.58
C LEU A 112 8.64 9.57 -2.29
N ILE A 113 9.33 9.27 -1.19
CA ILE A 113 8.69 8.86 0.08
C ILE A 113 7.69 9.89 0.61
N PRO A 114 7.99 11.20 0.66
CA PRO A 114 7.01 12.21 1.05
C PRO A 114 5.75 12.19 0.20
N TRP A 115 5.91 11.99 -1.11
CA TRP A 115 4.78 11.93 -2.04
C TRP A 115 3.93 10.67 -1.85
N LEU A 116 4.54 9.53 -1.52
CA LEU A 116 3.80 8.30 -1.21
C LEU A 116 3.00 8.44 0.10
N VAL A 117 3.58 9.05 1.13
CA VAL A 117 2.87 9.36 2.38
C VAL A 117 1.70 10.33 2.11
N ALA A 118 1.95 11.40 1.36
CA ALA A 118 0.92 12.37 1.00
C ALA A 118 -0.19 11.75 0.13
N LEU A 119 0.18 10.89 -0.83
CA LEU A 119 -0.77 10.18 -1.69
C LEU A 119 -1.66 9.23 -0.88
N THR A 120 -1.12 8.51 0.10
CA THR A 120 -1.91 7.68 1.02
C THR A 120 -3.03 8.50 1.64
N LEU A 121 -2.68 9.61 2.31
CA LEU A 121 -3.64 10.47 2.99
C LEU A 121 -4.59 11.16 2.01
N ALA A 122 -4.10 11.59 0.85
CA ALA A 122 -4.94 12.21 -0.16
C ALA A 122 -6.03 11.25 -0.66
N LEU A 123 -5.69 10.00 -0.93
CA LEU A 123 -6.66 8.98 -1.36
C LEU A 123 -7.71 8.66 -0.29
N GLU A 124 -7.38 8.84 0.99
CA GLU A 124 -8.28 8.60 2.12
C GLU A 124 -9.13 9.83 2.46
N TRP A 125 -8.58 11.04 2.34
CA TRP A 125 -9.25 12.28 2.75
C TRP A 125 -10.04 12.94 1.63
N LEU A 126 -9.55 12.89 0.40
CA LEU A 126 -10.25 13.51 -0.74
C LEU A 126 -11.70 13.01 -0.91
N PRO A 127 -12.05 11.71 -0.69
CA PRO A 127 -13.42 11.25 -0.81
C PRO A 127 -14.44 11.95 0.10
N MET A 128 -13.99 12.65 1.16
CA MET A 128 -14.89 13.45 2.00
C MET A 128 -15.66 14.51 1.20
N TRP A 129 -15.09 15.04 0.12
CA TRP A 129 -15.71 16.12 -0.65
C TRP A 129 -16.74 15.66 -1.69
N TRP A 130 -16.71 14.40 -2.13
CA TRP A 130 -17.62 13.93 -3.18
C TRP A 130 -18.28 12.57 -2.90
N ARG A 131 -17.97 11.94 -1.76
CA ARG A 131 -18.52 10.64 -1.38
C ARG A 131 -19.16 10.65 0.01
N ASP A 132 -19.31 11.83 0.59
CA ASP A 132 -19.89 12.01 1.92
C ASP A 132 -19.22 11.15 3.00
N TRP A 133 -17.90 10.95 2.85
CA TRP A 133 -17.15 10.26 3.90
C TRP A 133 -17.09 11.14 5.14
N PRO A 134 -17.21 10.55 6.34
CA PRO A 134 -17.25 11.32 7.59
C PRO A 134 -15.89 12.00 7.85
N LEU A 135 -15.92 13.16 8.49
CA LEU A 135 -14.70 13.89 8.89
C LEU A 135 -13.78 13.06 9.79
N THR A 136 -14.34 12.07 10.48
CA THR A 136 -13.59 11.15 11.35
C THR A 136 -12.55 10.30 10.59
N VAL A 137 -12.61 10.20 9.26
CA VAL A 137 -11.55 9.55 8.46
C VAL A 137 -10.20 10.26 8.56
N LEU A 138 -10.18 11.53 9.01
CA LEU A 138 -8.94 12.25 9.34
C LEU A 138 -8.13 11.56 10.44
N LEU A 139 -8.73 10.66 11.23
CA LEU A 139 -8.01 9.81 12.19
C LEU A 139 -6.95 8.92 11.53
N SER A 140 -7.03 8.66 10.22
CA SER A 140 -5.94 7.99 9.50
C SER A 140 -4.62 8.77 9.57
N GLY A 141 -4.68 10.07 9.86
CA GLY A 141 -3.52 10.90 10.18
C GLY A 141 -2.74 10.47 11.43
N LEU A 142 -3.24 9.54 12.25
CA LEU A 142 -2.47 8.94 13.35
C LEU A 142 -1.17 8.27 12.89
N GLY A 143 -1.07 7.89 11.63
CA GLY A 143 0.16 7.40 11.02
C GLY A 143 1.23 8.49 10.78
N LEU A 144 0.85 9.77 10.70
CA LEU A 144 1.75 10.86 10.32
C LEU A 144 3.06 10.96 11.13
N PRO A 145 3.08 10.79 12.46
CA PRO A 145 4.34 10.85 13.20
C PRO A 145 5.37 9.84 12.70
N ALA A 146 4.93 8.61 12.41
CA ALA A 146 5.79 7.57 11.84
C ALA A 146 6.20 7.87 10.40
N GLY A 147 5.27 8.37 9.58
CA GLY A 147 5.53 8.81 8.21
C GLY A 147 6.56 9.95 8.15
N LEU A 148 6.43 10.96 9.00
CA LEU A 148 7.39 12.06 9.09
C LEU A 148 8.77 11.59 9.59
N ALA A 149 8.81 10.66 10.55
CA ALA A 149 10.07 10.06 11.00
C ALA A 149 10.75 9.28 9.86
N LEU A 150 9.99 8.51 9.08
CA LEU A 150 10.47 7.81 7.90
C LEU A 150 11.04 8.80 6.86
N ILE A 151 10.30 9.85 6.52
CA ILE A 151 10.74 10.87 5.57
C ILE A 151 12.08 11.47 6.01
N ARG A 152 12.18 11.91 7.27
CA ARG A 152 13.41 12.51 7.80
C ARG A 152 14.59 11.55 7.77
N LEU A 153 14.37 10.29 8.13
CA LEU A 153 15.40 9.25 8.11
C LEU A 153 15.91 9.04 6.69
N MET A 154 14.99 8.81 5.75
CA MET A 154 15.35 8.45 4.37
C MET A 154 15.96 9.62 3.60
N GLN A 155 15.50 10.85 3.82
CA GLN A 155 16.10 12.02 3.19
C GLN A 155 17.54 12.29 3.67
N ARG A 156 17.88 11.89 4.90
CA ARG A 156 19.22 12.14 5.47
C ARG A 156 20.21 11.00 5.26
N CYS A 157 19.71 9.76 5.19
CA CYS A 157 20.57 8.58 5.31
C CYS A 157 20.29 7.52 4.23
N HIS A 158 19.60 7.86 3.11
CA HIS A 158 19.16 6.90 2.09
C HIS A 158 20.24 6.01 1.48
N ASP A 159 21.51 6.42 1.54
CA ASP A 159 22.69 5.76 1.01
C ASP A 159 23.50 5.01 2.09
N GLN A 160 23.01 4.98 3.34
CA GLN A 160 23.70 4.40 4.50
C GLN A 160 22.87 3.20 5.02
N PRO A 161 23.07 1.96 4.49
CA PRO A 161 22.26 0.79 4.82
C PRO A 161 22.12 0.53 6.32
N ASP A 162 23.20 0.70 7.09
CA ASP A 162 23.21 0.46 8.53
C ASP A 162 22.29 1.45 9.28
N ARG A 163 22.26 2.71 8.83
CA ARG A 163 21.47 3.77 9.47
C ARG A 163 19.98 3.69 9.12
N ILE A 164 19.64 3.18 7.95
CA ILE A 164 18.24 3.04 7.51
C ILE A 164 17.63 1.68 7.91
N SER A 165 18.33 0.85 8.71
CA SER A 165 17.86 -0.48 9.13
C SER A 165 16.43 -0.48 9.70
N GLY A 166 16.02 0.62 10.35
CA GLY A 166 14.68 0.84 10.89
C GLY A 166 13.64 1.34 9.89
N SER A 167 14.00 1.68 8.64
CA SER A 167 13.09 2.36 7.69
C SER A 167 11.82 1.56 7.39
N LYS A 168 11.94 0.26 7.14
CA LYS A 168 10.78 -0.62 6.90
C LYS A 168 9.84 -0.71 8.12
N PHE A 169 10.38 -0.63 9.34
CA PHE A 169 9.56 -0.63 10.55
C PHE A 169 8.83 0.70 10.76
N LEU A 170 9.43 1.82 10.35
CA LEU A 170 8.74 3.12 10.34
C LEU A 170 7.62 3.14 9.29
N ALA A 171 7.87 2.58 8.11
CA ALA A 171 6.84 2.41 7.08
C ALA A 171 5.70 1.51 7.58
N LEU A 172 6.01 0.39 8.25
CA LEU A 172 5.03 -0.50 8.85
C LEU A 172 4.22 0.19 9.97
N ARG A 173 4.87 0.98 10.83
CA ARG A 173 4.17 1.78 11.85
C ARG A 173 3.26 2.82 11.22
N PHE A 174 3.71 3.49 10.16
CA PHE A 174 2.85 4.41 9.39
C PHE A 174 1.61 3.67 8.87
N GLN A 175 1.79 2.55 8.18
CA GLN A 175 0.70 1.74 7.65
C GLN A 175 -0.27 1.28 8.76
N ALA A 176 0.24 0.76 9.87
CA ALA A 176 -0.57 0.22 10.96
C ALA A 176 -1.43 1.31 11.63
N TRP A 177 -0.83 2.45 12.02
CA TRP A 177 -1.56 3.54 12.65
C TRP A 177 -2.50 4.27 11.68
N ASN A 178 -2.10 4.41 10.42
CA ASN A 178 -2.94 4.95 9.37
C ASN A 178 -4.18 4.06 9.15
N GLY A 179 -3.98 2.75 8.93
CA GLY A 179 -5.08 1.81 8.72
C GLY A 179 -6.01 1.70 9.93
N LEU A 180 -5.48 1.67 11.17
CA LEU A 180 -6.27 1.69 12.39
C LEU A 180 -7.09 2.98 12.49
N GLY A 181 -6.46 4.12 12.24
CA GLY A 181 -7.14 5.43 12.24
C GLY A 181 -8.26 5.52 11.22
N LEU A 182 -8.02 5.03 9.99
CA LEU A 182 -9.05 4.97 8.95
C LEU A 182 -10.23 4.08 9.37
N ALA A 183 -9.96 2.88 9.89
CA ALA A 183 -10.99 1.94 10.33
C ALA A 183 -11.83 2.54 11.48
N LEU A 184 -11.18 3.12 12.48
CA LEU A 184 -11.87 3.81 13.58
C LEU A 184 -12.67 5.01 13.07
N GLY A 185 -12.10 5.80 12.17
CA GLY A 185 -12.76 6.97 11.59
C GLY A 185 -14.06 6.60 10.86
N LEU A 186 -14.03 5.55 10.05
CA LEU A 186 -15.22 5.05 9.37
C LEU A 186 -16.25 4.44 10.31
N ALA A 187 -15.81 3.75 11.37
CA ALA A 187 -16.71 3.19 12.37
C ALA A 187 -17.44 4.29 13.17
N LEU A 188 -16.72 5.31 13.62
CA LEU A 188 -17.28 6.42 14.37
C LEU A 188 -18.18 7.34 13.53
N GLY A 189 -17.91 7.48 12.27
CA GLY A 189 -18.74 8.30 11.37
C GLY A 189 -20.08 7.68 10.99
N ARG A 190 -20.35 6.43 11.39
CA ARG A 190 -21.64 5.74 11.22
C ARG A 190 -22.53 5.84 12.48
N LEU A 191 -22.01 6.35 13.59
CA LEU A 191 -22.73 6.61 14.83
C LEU A 191 -23.34 8.02 14.80
#